data_825751edfe7e98dd28441a46a03bcbc7
#
_entry.id   825751edfe7e98dd28441a46a03bcbc7
#
_cell.length_a   1.000
_cell.length_b   1.000
_cell.length_c   1.000
_cell.angle_alpha   90.00
_cell.angle_beta   90.00
_cell.angle_gamma   90.00
#
_symmetry.space_group_name_H-M   'P 1'
#
loop_
_entity.id
_entity.type
_entity.pdbx_description
1 polymer ?
#
loop_
_entity_poly.entity_id
_entity_poly.type
_entity_poly.pdbx_seq_one_letter_code
_entity_poly.pdbx_strand_id
1 'polypeptide(L)' 'MNQTIALVDDDRNILTSISMALEREGFKVQTYIDGESALIGLTRNPPDLAILDIKMPRMDGEELLKKLKKKYQFQ' A
#
# COMPACT_ATOMS: atom_id res chain seq x y z
N MET A 1 1.84 19.27 -7.22
CA MET A 1 1.25 18.69 -6.01
C MET A 1 1.71 17.26 -5.87
N ASN A 2 1.99 16.87 -4.64
CA ASN A 2 2.52 15.54 -4.39
C ASN A 2 1.41 14.59 -4.00
N GLN A 3 1.08 13.69 -4.91
CA GLN A 3 0.17 12.61 -4.61
C GLN A 3 0.88 11.53 -3.82
N THR A 4 0.13 10.83 -2.98
CA THR A 4 0.66 9.77 -2.13
C THR A 4 0.27 8.42 -2.69
N ILE A 5 1.27 7.54 -2.83
CA ILE A 5 1.06 6.17 -3.31
C ILE A 5 1.52 5.23 -2.20
N ALA A 6 0.67 4.27 -1.85
CA ALA A 6 1.01 3.23 -0.90
C ALA A 6 1.39 1.96 -1.64
N LEU A 7 2.47 1.33 -1.21
CA LEU A 7 2.94 0.06 -1.75
C LEU A 7 2.88 -0.99 -0.65
N VAL A 8 2.24 -2.10 -0.92
CA VAL A 8 2.11 -3.20 0.04
C VAL A 8 2.64 -4.47 -0.60
N ASP A 9 3.79 -4.94 -0.13
CA ASP A 9 4.47 -6.11 -0.66
C ASP A 9 5.39 -6.67 0.41
N ASP A 10 5.49 -7.98 0.52
CA ASP A 10 6.37 -8.60 1.51
C ASP A 10 7.83 -8.64 1.05
N ASP A 11 8.10 -8.33 -0.20
CA ASP A 11 9.47 -8.27 -0.73
C ASP A 11 10.03 -6.87 -0.57
N ARG A 12 10.96 -6.70 0.36
CA ARG A 12 11.55 -5.40 0.65
C ARG A 12 12.34 -4.83 -0.52
N ASN A 13 12.95 -5.68 -1.34
CA ASN A 13 13.70 -5.22 -2.51
C ASN A 13 12.77 -4.60 -3.53
N ILE A 14 11.61 -5.20 -3.72
CA ILE A 14 10.59 -4.66 -4.63
C ILE A 14 10.09 -3.33 -4.10
N LEU A 15 9.77 -3.25 -2.79
CA LEU A 15 9.32 -2.00 -2.19
C LEU A 15 10.35 -0.89 -2.39
N THR A 16 11.61 -1.18 -2.12
CA THR A 16 12.68 -0.19 -2.27
C THR A 16 12.80 0.29 -3.71
N SER A 17 12.83 -0.63 -4.66
CA SER A 17 12.99 -0.29 -6.08
C SER A 17 11.84 0.56 -6.60
N ILE A 18 10.62 0.16 -6.30
CA ILE A 18 9.46 0.89 -6.78
C ILE A 18 9.33 2.24 -6.08
N SER A 19 9.60 2.29 -4.76
CA SER A 19 9.58 3.56 -4.02
C SER A 19 10.52 4.58 -4.62
N MET A 20 11.74 4.15 -4.92
CA MET A 20 12.74 5.07 -5.50
C MET A 20 12.28 5.60 -6.84
N ALA A 21 11.72 4.74 -7.68
CA ALA A 21 11.23 5.16 -8.99
C ALA A 21 10.10 6.17 -8.87
N LEU A 22 9.15 5.91 -7.97
CA LEU A 22 8.01 6.80 -7.78
C LEU A 22 8.42 8.12 -7.15
N GLU A 23 9.33 8.09 -6.20
CA GLU A 23 9.81 9.31 -5.56
C GLU A 23 10.54 10.22 -6.55
N ARG A 24 11.25 9.64 -7.52
CA ARG A 24 11.87 10.42 -8.60
C ARG A 24 10.83 11.16 -9.42
N GLU A 25 9.64 10.61 -9.54
CA GLU A 25 8.55 11.24 -10.30
C GLU A 25 7.76 12.24 -9.46
N GLY A 26 8.16 12.46 -8.22
CA GLY A 26 7.56 13.47 -7.36
C GLY A 26 6.45 12.96 -6.46
N PHE A 27 6.22 11.65 -6.42
CA PHE A 27 5.22 11.08 -5.52
C PHE A 27 5.75 10.91 -4.11
N LYS A 28 4.85 11.02 -3.14
CA LYS A 28 5.14 10.55 -1.79
C LYS A 28 4.78 9.08 -1.72
N VAL A 29 5.61 8.28 -1.05
CA VAL A 29 5.40 6.83 -1.02
C VAL A 29 5.32 6.35 0.42
N GLN A 30 4.30 5.56 0.70
CA GLN A 30 4.13 4.80 1.95
C GLN A 30 4.38 3.34 1.62
N THR A 31 5.18 2.65 2.43
CA THR A 31 5.47 1.24 2.20
C THR A 31 5.06 0.39 3.38
N TYR A 32 4.53 -0.78 3.11
CA TYR A 32 4.11 -1.75 4.11
C TYR A 32 4.53 -3.14 3.67
N ILE A 33 5.02 -3.95 4.60
CA ILE A 33 5.53 -5.29 4.27
C ILE A 33 4.52 -6.41 4.54
N ASP A 34 3.41 -6.08 5.16
CA ASP A 34 2.34 -7.06 5.40
C ASP A 34 0.99 -6.38 5.44
N GLY A 35 -0.07 -7.21 5.39
CA GLY A 35 -1.42 -6.70 5.33
C GLY A 35 -1.88 -6.02 6.62
N GLU A 36 -1.42 -6.50 7.77
CA GLU A 36 -1.83 -5.91 9.04
C GLU A 36 -1.27 -4.50 9.20
N SER A 37 0.02 -4.32 8.94
CA SER A 37 0.64 -3.00 8.97
C SER A 37 -0.01 -2.06 7.98
N ALA A 38 -0.31 -2.57 6.78
CA ALA A 38 -0.95 -1.78 5.74
C ALA A 38 -2.35 -1.34 6.17
N LEU A 39 -3.14 -2.25 6.75
CA LEU A 39 -4.48 -1.91 7.18
C LEU A 39 -4.46 -0.77 8.21
N ILE A 40 -3.56 -0.84 9.18
CA ILE A 40 -3.42 0.19 10.19
C ILE A 40 -2.96 1.50 9.56
N GLY A 41 -1.89 1.45 8.76
CA GLY A 41 -1.31 2.64 8.18
C GLY A 41 -2.21 3.33 7.17
N LEU A 42 -2.87 2.56 6.31
CA LEU A 42 -3.79 3.11 5.31
C LEU A 42 -5.05 3.68 5.96
N THR A 43 -5.43 3.14 7.10
CA THR A 43 -6.56 3.66 7.88
C THR A 43 -6.24 5.04 8.45
N ARG A 44 -5.03 5.22 8.95
CA ARG A 44 -4.60 6.50 9.54
C ARG A 44 -4.28 7.55 8.49
N ASN A 45 -3.62 7.13 7.41
CA ASN A 45 -3.15 8.03 6.36
C ASN A 45 -3.54 7.48 5.00
N PRO A 46 -4.79 7.68 4.57
CA PRO A 46 -5.24 7.15 3.27
C PRO A 46 -4.43 7.74 2.13
N PRO A 47 -3.91 6.90 1.23
CA PRO A 47 -3.19 7.38 0.06
C PRO A 47 -4.14 7.74 -1.07
N ASP A 48 -3.61 8.36 -2.10
CA ASP A 48 -4.37 8.60 -3.34
C ASP A 48 -4.51 7.33 -4.16
N LEU A 49 -3.49 6.45 -4.08
CA LEU A 49 -3.47 5.18 -4.80
C LEU A 49 -2.75 4.15 -3.95
N ALA A 50 -3.24 2.92 -3.95
CA ALA A 50 -2.57 1.81 -3.28
C ALA A 50 -2.28 0.69 -4.27
N ILE A 51 -1.04 0.21 -4.27
CA ILE A 51 -0.61 -0.93 -5.07
C ILE A 51 -0.38 -2.10 -4.11
N LEU A 52 -1.17 -3.16 -4.27
CA LEU A 52 -1.19 -4.26 -3.33
C LEU A 52 -0.67 -5.54 -3.98
N ASP A 53 0.21 -6.26 -3.27
CA ASP A 53 0.57 -7.62 -3.63
C ASP A 53 -0.52 -8.57 -3.13
N ILE A 54 -1.03 -9.41 -4.02
CA ILE A 54 -2.15 -10.30 -3.70
C ILE A 54 -1.74 -11.45 -2.79
N LYS A 55 -0.49 -11.89 -2.87
CA LYS A 55 -0.02 -13.12 -2.20
C LYS A 55 0.88 -12.85 -0.99
N MET A 56 0.47 -11.99 -0.10
CA MET A 56 1.21 -11.77 1.13
C MET A 56 0.84 -12.80 2.20
N PRO A 57 1.78 -13.16 3.08
CA PRO A 57 1.46 -14.03 4.20
C PRO A 57 0.47 -13.35 5.17
N ARG A 58 -0.29 -14.15 5.89
CA ARG A 58 -1.29 -13.75 6.90
C ARG A 58 -2.50 -13.04 6.32
N MET A 59 -2.30 -11.90 5.70
CA MET A 59 -3.40 -11.14 5.07
C MET A 59 -2.93 -10.76 3.68
N ASP A 60 -3.46 -11.41 2.66
CA ASP A 60 -3.08 -11.11 1.29
C ASP A 60 -3.75 -9.83 0.79
N GLY A 61 -3.36 -9.38 -0.40
CA GLY A 61 -3.87 -8.15 -0.96
C GLY A 61 -5.37 -8.14 -1.19
N GLU A 62 -5.96 -9.28 -1.54
CA GLU A 62 -7.40 -9.38 -1.72
C GLU A 62 -8.15 -9.19 -0.40
N GLU A 63 -7.69 -9.84 0.65
CA GLU A 63 -8.30 -9.72 1.97
C GLU A 63 -8.16 -8.30 2.51
N LEU A 64 -6.98 -7.71 2.34
CA LEU A 64 -6.75 -6.34 2.73
C LEU A 64 -7.70 -5.39 2.02
N LEU A 65 -7.85 -5.56 0.70
CA LEU A 65 -8.72 -4.73 -0.10
C LEU A 65 -10.17 -4.83 0.35
N LYS A 66 -10.64 -6.05 0.67
CA LYS A 66 -12.00 -6.24 1.18
C LYS A 66 -12.22 -5.48 2.48
N LYS A 67 -11.27 -5.54 3.39
CA LYS A 67 -11.38 -4.84 4.68
C LYS A 67 -11.37 -3.33 4.51
N LEU A 68 -10.54 -2.83 3.61
CA LEU A 68 -10.51 -1.40 3.32
C LEU A 68 -11.79 -0.92 2.66
N LYS A 69 -12.32 -1.70 1.70
CA LYS A 69 -13.58 -1.34 1.05
C LYS A 69 -14.73 -1.31 2.03
N LYS A 70 -14.79 -2.28 2.94
CA LYS A 70 -15.83 -2.34 3.95
C LYS A 70 -15.80 -1.11 4.84
N LYS A 71 -14.60 -0.65 5.21
CA LYS A 71 -14.44 0.47 6.14
C LYS A 71 -14.58 1.83 5.44
N TYR A 72 -14.07 1.94 4.22
CA TYR A 72 -14.02 3.22 3.50
C TYR A 72 -14.83 3.24 2.22
N GLN A 73 -15.43 2.12 1.86
CA GLN A 73 -16.23 1.98 0.64
C GLN A 73 -15.44 2.35 -0.62
N PHE A 74 -14.20 1.88 -0.71
CA PHE A 74 -13.39 2.06 -1.91
C PHE A 74 -14.04 1.37 -3.11
N GLN A 75 -13.88 1.94 -4.26
CA GLN A 75 -14.37 1.39 -5.52
C GLN A 75 -13.37 0.42 -6.13
#